data_1029b00803bac641ddd73b0e23633793
#
_entry.id   1029b00803bac641ddd73b0e23633793
#
_cell.length_a   1.000
_cell.length_b   1.000
_cell.length_c   1.000
_cell.angle_alpha   90.00
_cell.angle_beta   90.00
_cell.angle_gamma   90.00
#
_symmetry.space_group_name_H-M   'P 1'
#
loop_
_entity.id
_entity.type
_entity.pdbx_description
1 polymer ?
#
loop_
_entity_poly.entity_id
_entity_poly.type
_entity_poly.pdbx_seq_one_letter_code
_entity_poly.pdbx_strand_id
1 'polypeptide(L)'
;MRLGVVRPNAVLRRQRMKLSHEVVHNLKEISKISSVKRWEYAGGIEYDNFKFSTPTRITSKKRNTVDTREIEQVWYSEISYHTHPGVGYHEECICEKTPIYTTLPSNADFEVYIKGFPKMQVNIICDSHGYYIVDVLKSVYNRTTPLPEAVYEYMRKLRSRPFMRIGAFSEDGVEYFHTTLQNWKRYMNEEVNPEMIDLFGVSIQYYGYDDDPPNVTIYRGIDVV
;
A
#
# COMPACT_ATOMS: atom_id res chain seq x y z
N MET A 1 -6.55 1.78 22.92
CA MET A 1 -5.98 2.70 21.93
C MET A 1 -7.10 3.54 21.38
N ARG A 2 -7.10 4.86 21.56
CA ARG A 2 -8.18 5.71 21.04
C ARG A 2 -7.91 5.97 19.56
N LEU A 3 -8.86 5.60 18.72
CA LEU A 3 -8.86 5.96 17.31
C LEU A 3 -8.89 7.49 17.21
N GLY A 4 -8.07 8.08 16.34
CA GLY A 4 -8.09 9.52 16.11
C GLY A 4 -9.48 9.96 15.66
N VAL A 5 -10.06 10.92 16.34
CA VAL A 5 -11.36 11.49 16.00
C VAL A 5 -11.11 12.82 15.32
N VAL A 6 -11.59 12.96 14.09
CA VAL A 6 -11.64 14.28 13.44
C VAL A 6 -12.73 15.10 14.12
N ARG A 7 -12.41 16.28 14.58
CA ARG A 7 -13.44 17.17 15.16
C ARG A 7 -14.51 17.45 14.10
N PRO A 8 -15.80 17.38 14.43
CA PRO A 8 -16.90 17.57 13.47
C PRO A 8 -16.83 18.86 12.65
N ASN A 9 -16.15 19.88 13.16
CA ASN A 9 -16.04 21.20 12.55
C ASN A 9 -14.62 21.53 12.03
N ALA A 10 -13.71 20.54 11.98
CA ALA A 10 -12.37 20.77 11.46
C ALA A 10 -12.42 21.07 9.96
N VAL A 11 -11.84 22.22 9.56
CA VAL A 11 -11.68 22.55 8.14
C VAL A 11 -10.50 21.77 7.60
N LEU A 12 -10.78 20.59 7.04
CA LEU A 12 -9.75 19.76 6.40
C LEU A 12 -9.31 20.40 5.08
N ARG A 13 -8.04 20.72 4.97
CA ARG A 13 -7.43 21.14 3.71
C ARG A 13 -7.01 19.89 2.93
N ARG A 14 -7.74 19.62 1.87
CA ARG A 14 -7.39 18.54 0.93
C ARG A 14 -6.22 18.99 0.08
N GLN A 15 -5.15 18.20 0.09
CA GLN A 15 -3.99 18.37 -0.77
C GLN A 15 -3.85 17.12 -1.66
N ARG A 16 -4.04 17.31 -2.95
CA ARG A 16 -3.86 16.28 -3.97
C ARG A 16 -2.55 16.53 -4.69
N MET A 17 -1.69 15.55 -4.77
CA MET A 17 -0.38 15.67 -5.37
C MET A 17 -0.04 14.41 -6.17
N LYS A 18 0.58 14.59 -7.32
CA LYS A 18 1.11 13.49 -8.12
C LYS A 18 2.42 13.03 -7.51
N LEU A 19 2.56 11.73 -7.25
CA LEU A 19 3.85 11.17 -6.86
C LEU A 19 4.91 11.51 -7.91
N SER A 20 6.12 11.84 -7.47
CA SER A 20 7.19 12.11 -8.42
C SER A 20 7.77 10.81 -8.98
N HIS A 21 8.26 10.86 -10.21
CA HIS A 21 9.00 9.74 -10.81
C HIS A 21 10.20 9.33 -9.96
N GLU A 22 10.84 10.28 -9.27
CA GLU A 22 11.94 10.01 -8.36
C GLU A 22 11.51 9.15 -7.17
N VAL A 23 10.36 9.44 -6.55
CA VAL A 23 9.82 8.61 -5.47
C VAL A 23 9.53 7.20 -5.97
N VAL A 24 8.84 7.07 -7.11
CA VAL A 24 8.52 5.75 -7.69
C VAL A 24 9.77 4.98 -8.05
N HIS A 25 10.79 5.63 -8.62
CA HIS A 25 12.08 5.01 -8.90
C HIS A 25 12.77 4.51 -7.62
N ASN A 26 12.82 5.33 -6.56
CA ASN A 26 13.38 4.92 -5.29
C ASN A 26 12.64 3.72 -4.67
N LEU A 27 11.31 3.70 -4.74
CA LEU A 27 10.52 2.56 -4.29
C LEU A 27 10.81 1.29 -5.10
N LYS A 28 10.96 1.40 -6.43
CA LYS A 28 11.40 0.30 -7.32
C LYS A 28 12.74 -0.29 -6.87
N GLU A 29 13.73 0.58 -6.63
CA GLU A 29 15.06 0.13 -6.18
C GLU A 29 15.03 -0.51 -4.78
N ILE A 30 14.22 0.01 -3.85
CA ILE A 30 14.04 -0.59 -2.54
C ILE A 30 13.38 -1.97 -2.66
N SER A 31 12.35 -2.11 -3.48
CA SER A 31 11.68 -3.38 -3.76
C SER A 31 12.61 -4.41 -4.41
N LYS A 32 13.46 -3.97 -5.32
CA LYS A 32 14.51 -4.81 -5.91
C LYS A 32 15.44 -5.37 -4.83
N ILE A 33 15.97 -4.49 -3.97
CA ILE A 33 16.82 -4.91 -2.84
C ILE A 33 16.07 -5.85 -1.90
N SER A 34 14.80 -5.55 -1.60
CA SER A 34 13.91 -6.37 -0.78
C SER A 34 13.79 -7.79 -1.34
N SER A 35 13.50 -7.92 -2.62
CA SER A 35 13.32 -9.20 -3.29
C SER A 35 14.62 -10.03 -3.35
N VAL A 36 15.76 -9.39 -3.64
CA VAL A 36 17.07 -10.06 -3.69
C VAL A 36 17.51 -10.54 -2.32
N LYS A 37 17.35 -9.70 -1.28
CA LYS A 37 17.75 -10.03 0.09
C LYS A 37 16.71 -10.84 0.85
N ARG A 38 15.49 -10.93 0.34
CA ARG A 38 14.34 -11.54 1.02
C ARG A 38 14.03 -10.87 2.37
N TRP A 39 14.26 -9.57 2.45
CA TRP A 39 13.99 -8.75 3.64
C TRP A 39 12.90 -7.74 3.36
N GLU A 40 12.00 -7.56 4.29
CA GLU A 40 11.05 -6.47 4.27
C GLU A 40 11.72 -5.14 4.66
N TYR A 41 11.36 -4.10 3.93
CA TYR A 41 11.73 -2.71 4.22
C TYR A 41 10.46 -1.89 4.45
N ALA A 42 10.55 -0.93 5.35
CA ALA A 42 9.50 0.05 5.58
C ALA A 42 10.10 1.45 5.68
N GLY A 43 9.27 2.48 5.54
CA GLY A 43 9.71 3.85 5.69
C GLY A 43 8.58 4.85 5.52
N GLY A 44 8.95 6.11 5.69
CA GLY A 44 8.08 7.26 5.47
C GLY A 44 8.56 8.11 4.29
N ILE A 45 7.63 8.82 3.70
CA ILE A 45 7.85 9.81 2.65
C ILE A 45 7.19 11.10 3.13
N GLU A 46 7.98 12.13 3.33
CA GLU A 46 7.47 13.45 3.71
C GLU A 46 7.14 14.26 2.45
N TYR A 47 6.14 15.10 2.57
CA TYR A 47 5.79 16.06 1.54
C TYR A 47 5.77 17.46 2.14
N ASP A 48 6.74 18.27 1.76
CA ASP A 48 6.86 19.65 2.20
C ASP A 48 7.32 20.56 1.05
N ASN A 49 6.87 21.80 1.07
CA ASN A 49 7.24 22.80 0.06
C ASN A 49 7.11 22.31 -1.39
N PHE A 50 6.02 21.58 -1.68
CA PHE A 50 5.71 21.00 -3.00
C PHE A 50 6.72 19.94 -3.49
N LYS A 51 7.47 19.33 -2.58
CA LYS A 51 8.44 18.28 -2.88
C LYS A 51 8.28 17.08 -1.96
N PHE A 52 8.53 15.90 -2.51
CA PHE A 52 8.64 14.67 -1.75
C PHE A 52 10.07 14.48 -1.26
N SER A 53 10.22 13.98 -0.04
CA SER A 53 11.51 13.51 0.45
C SER A 53 11.89 12.19 -0.22
N THR A 54 13.17 11.85 -0.16
CA THR A 54 13.61 10.48 -0.44
C THR A 54 12.99 9.54 0.61
N PRO A 55 12.44 8.37 0.19
CA PRO A 55 11.90 7.40 1.13
C PRO A 55 12.95 6.97 2.17
N THR A 56 12.62 7.04 3.45
CA THR A 56 13.48 6.49 4.52
C THR A 56 13.51 4.97 4.43
N ARG A 57 14.56 4.31 4.93
CA ARG A 57 14.69 2.84 4.87
C ARG A 57 14.94 2.24 6.24
N ILE A 58 14.03 1.40 6.67
CA ILE A 58 14.10 0.65 7.92
C ILE A 58 13.90 -0.84 7.60
N THR A 59 14.67 -1.72 8.20
CA THR A 59 14.52 -3.17 8.04
C THR A 59 15.01 -3.91 9.27
N SER A 60 14.28 -4.92 9.71
CA SER A 60 14.70 -5.88 10.73
C SER A 60 15.47 -7.08 10.15
N LYS A 61 15.76 -7.06 8.84
CA LYS A 61 16.40 -8.15 8.09
C LYS A 61 15.60 -9.47 8.18
N LYS A 62 14.28 -9.35 8.28
CA LYS A 62 13.33 -10.46 8.27
C LYS A 62 12.47 -10.39 7.03
N ARG A 63 11.93 -11.54 6.59
CA ARG A 63 11.16 -11.65 5.35
C ARG A 63 9.78 -11.02 5.44
N ASN A 64 9.08 -11.21 6.54
CA ASN A 64 7.65 -10.93 6.63
C ASN A 64 7.32 -9.94 7.76
N THR A 65 8.29 -9.17 8.21
CA THR A 65 8.06 -8.18 9.25
C THR A 65 9.21 -7.20 9.40
N VAL A 66 8.88 -5.97 9.71
CA VAL A 66 9.81 -4.98 10.27
C VAL A 66 9.44 -4.80 11.75
N ASP A 67 10.42 -4.79 12.65
CA ASP A 67 10.18 -4.68 14.11
C ASP A 67 9.41 -3.38 14.42
N THR A 68 8.34 -3.49 15.21
CA THR A 68 7.47 -2.35 15.55
C THR A 68 8.20 -1.19 16.22
N ARG A 69 9.29 -1.46 16.95
CA ARG A 69 10.14 -0.43 17.57
C ARG A 69 10.93 0.38 16.56
N GLU A 70 11.28 -0.23 15.44
CA GLU A 70 11.97 0.44 14.33
C GLU A 70 10.97 1.19 13.42
N ILE A 71 9.70 0.78 13.43
CA ILE A 71 8.63 1.38 12.63
C ILE A 71 8.04 2.65 13.29
N GLU A 72 8.32 2.93 14.55
CA GLU A 72 7.66 4.04 15.25
C GLU A 72 7.76 5.37 14.48
N GLN A 73 8.88 5.64 13.82
CA GLN A 73 9.04 6.81 12.94
C GLN A 73 8.12 6.78 11.72
N VAL A 74 7.84 5.59 11.17
CA VAL A 74 6.96 5.40 9.99
C VAL A 74 5.52 5.75 10.34
N TRP A 75 5.09 5.48 11.59
CA TRP A 75 3.73 5.77 12.08
C TRP A 75 3.42 7.26 12.16
N TYR A 76 4.43 8.11 12.10
CA TYR A 76 4.28 9.56 12.11
C TYR A 76 4.32 10.18 10.72
N SER A 77 4.59 9.40 9.67
CA SER A 77 4.62 9.87 8.29
C SER A 77 3.22 9.82 7.68
N GLU A 78 2.80 10.91 7.04
CA GLU A 78 1.50 10.95 6.35
C GLU A 78 1.43 9.96 5.18
N ILE A 79 2.57 9.75 4.52
CA ILE A 79 2.74 8.74 3.48
C ILE A 79 3.76 7.73 3.99
N SER A 80 3.33 6.49 4.19
CA SER A 80 4.19 5.39 4.59
C SER A 80 4.34 4.39 3.44
N TYR A 81 5.40 3.60 3.47
CA TYR A 81 5.54 2.46 2.58
C TYR A 81 6.13 1.26 3.31
N HIS A 82 5.89 0.07 2.75
CA HIS A 82 6.66 -1.12 3.05
C HIS A 82 6.74 -2.02 1.81
N THR A 83 7.65 -2.99 1.86
CA THR A 83 7.88 -3.90 0.73
C THR A 83 7.48 -5.32 1.09
N HIS A 84 6.85 -6.01 0.15
CA HIS A 84 6.70 -7.46 0.17
C HIS A 84 7.84 -8.08 -0.64
N PRO A 85 8.78 -8.82 -0.01
CA PRO A 85 9.84 -9.49 -0.74
C PRO A 85 9.24 -10.50 -1.74
N GLY A 86 9.29 -10.16 -3.01
CA GLY A 86 8.68 -10.95 -4.06
C GLY A 86 9.44 -12.24 -4.37
N VAL A 87 8.79 -13.11 -5.12
CA VAL A 87 9.40 -14.26 -5.79
C VAL A 87 9.53 -13.98 -7.28
N GLY A 88 10.62 -14.43 -7.88
CA GLY A 88 10.81 -14.30 -9.34
C GLY A 88 11.08 -12.87 -9.81
N TYR A 89 11.92 -12.12 -9.08
CA TYR A 89 12.38 -10.83 -9.56
C TYR A 89 13.08 -11.00 -10.92
N HIS A 90 12.62 -10.26 -11.91
CA HIS A 90 13.23 -10.18 -13.24
C HIS A 90 13.90 -8.82 -13.40
N GLU A 91 15.17 -8.80 -13.85
CA GLU A 91 15.90 -7.54 -14.14
C GLU A 91 15.41 -6.86 -15.42
N GLU A 92 14.73 -7.61 -16.29
CA GLU A 92 14.25 -7.13 -17.57
C GLU A 92 13.02 -6.22 -17.42
N CYS A 93 12.82 -5.35 -18.39
CA CYS A 93 11.65 -4.48 -18.46
C CYS A 93 10.36 -5.32 -18.45
N ILE A 94 9.52 -5.11 -17.44
CA ILE A 94 8.26 -5.83 -17.29
C ILE A 94 7.21 -5.11 -18.11
N CYS A 95 6.83 -5.71 -19.24
CA CYS A 95 5.70 -5.23 -20.02
C CYS A 95 4.36 -5.74 -19.42
N GLU A 96 3.26 -5.14 -19.83
CA GLU A 96 1.91 -5.48 -19.39
C GLU A 96 1.54 -6.97 -19.53
N LYS A 97 2.13 -7.68 -20.51
CA LYS A 97 1.88 -9.10 -20.80
C LYS A 97 2.85 -10.04 -20.09
N THR A 98 3.87 -9.52 -19.41
CA THR A 98 4.84 -10.35 -18.70
C THR A 98 4.14 -11.09 -17.57
N PRO A 99 4.32 -12.43 -17.46
CA PRO A 99 3.85 -13.18 -16.30
C PRO A 99 4.56 -12.71 -15.04
N ILE A 100 3.79 -12.46 -13.99
CA ILE A 100 4.28 -11.98 -12.69
C ILE A 100 3.77 -12.86 -11.56
N TYR A 101 4.47 -12.82 -10.44
CA TYR A 101 4.01 -13.36 -9.17
C TYR A 101 3.74 -12.20 -8.21
N THR A 102 2.50 -12.07 -7.76
CA THR A 102 2.08 -10.99 -6.87
C THR A 102 1.25 -11.54 -5.71
N THR A 103 1.06 -10.76 -4.68
CA THR A 103 0.26 -11.14 -3.51
C THR A 103 -0.65 -9.99 -3.11
N LEU A 104 -1.80 -10.31 -2.55
CA LEU A 104 -2.67 -9.31 -1.93
C LEU A 104 -2.01 -8.75 -0.66
N PRO A 105 -2.29 -7.49 -0.30
CA PRO A 105 -1.95 -6.97 1.01
C PRO A 105 -2.44 -7.89 2.13
N SER A 106 -1.65 -8.00 3.18
CA SER A 106 -1.95 -8.85 4.32
C SER A 106 -2.95 -8.17 5.27
N ASN A 107 -3.47 -8.96 6.21
CA ASN A 107 -4.27 -8.41 7.30
C ASN A 107 -3.49 -7.40 8.15
N ALA A 108 -2.22 -7.72 8.43
CA ALA A 108 -1.35 -6.87 9.22
C ALA A 108 -1.15 -5.50 8.55
N ASP A 109 -1.08 -5.43 7.23
CA ASP A 109 -0.94 -4.17 6.49
C ASP A 109 -2.13 -3.26 6.72
N PHE A 110 -3.35 -3.79 6.62
CA PHE A 110 -4.56 -3.01 6.88
C PHE A 110 -4.70 -2.63 8.36
N GLU A 111 -4.35 -3.53 9.27
CA GLU A 111 -4.40 -3.27 10.70
C GLU A 111 -3.46 -2.12 11.10
N VAL A 112 -2.23 -2.15 10.60
CA VAL A 112 -1.23 -1.10 10.83
C VAL A 112 -1.69 0.21 10.24
N TYR A 113 -2.20 0.19 9.00
CA TYR A 113 -2.69 1.38 8.32
C TYR A 113 -3.86 2.03 9.05
N ILE A 114 -4.88 1.24 9.43
CA ILE A 114 -6.07 1.75 10.12
C ILE A 114 -5.70 2.27 11.53
N LYS A 115 -4.80 1.58 12.24
CA LYS A 115 -4.31 2.05 13.55
C LYS A 115 -3.45 3.32 13.46
N GLY A 116 -2.71 3.49 12.38
CA GLY A 116 -1.88 4.65 12.11
C GLY A 116 -2.68 5.89 11.71
N PHE A 117 -3.90 5.71 11.19
CA PHE A 117 -4.79 6.78 10.80
C PHE A 117 -5.22 7.64 12.01
N PRO A 118 -5.30 8.97 11.94
CA PRO A 118 -5.14 9.84 10.76
C PRO A 118 -3.70 10.35 10.53
N LYS A 119 -2.72 9.91 11.28
CA LYS A 119 -1.32 10.34 11.05
C LYS A 119 -0.79 9.74 9.75
N MET A 120 -0.98 8.44 9.58
CA MET A 120 -0.73 7.73 8.33
C MET A 120 -1.99 7.83 7.47
N GLN A 121 -1.92 8.51 6.35
CA GLN A 121 -3.07 8.76 5.47
C GLN A 121 -2.98 8.00 4.15
N VAL A 122 -1.78 7.74 3.68
CA VAL A 122 -1.50 6.94 2.48
C VAL A 122 -0.51 5.85 2.84
N ASN A 123 -0.80 4.63 2.47
CA ASN A 123 0.13 3.52 2.60
C ASN A 123 0.47 2.97 1.22
N ILE A 124 1.77 2.86 0.92
CA ILE A 124 2.27 2.31 -0.33
C ILE A 124 2.86 0.93 -0.03
N ILE A 125 2.30 -0.12 -0.65
CA ILE A 125 2.78 -1.49 -0.48
C ILE A 125 3.47 -1.91 -1.76
N CYS A 126 4.77 -2.11 -1.71
CA CYS A 126 5.60 -2.36 -2.88
C CYS A 126 5.89 -3.85 -3.03
N ASP A 127 5.74 -4.39 -4.22
CA ASP A 127 6.21 -5.73 -4.59
C ASP A 127 7.28 -5.68 -5.70
N SER A 128 7.67 -6.80 -6.26
CA SER A 128 8.72 -6.86 -7.28
C SER A 128 8.32 -6.21 -8.61
N HIS A 129 7.04 -6.00 -8.86
CA HIS A 129 6.51 -5.64 -10.17
C HIS A 129 5.77 -4.31 -10.18
N GLY A 130 5.38 -3.83 -9.00
CA GLY A 130 4.61 -2.62 -8.85
C GLY A 130 4.34 -2.26 -7.40
N TYR A 131 3.30 -1.49 -7.18
CA TYR A 131 2.94 -1.05 -5.85
C TYR A 131 1.45 -0.76 -5.72
N TYR A 132 0.93 -1.00 -4.54
CA TYR A 132 -0.40 -0.59 -4.14
C TYR A 132 -0.36 0.80 -3.55
N ILE A 133 -1.39 1.58 -3.83
CA ILE A 133 -1.74 2.78 -3.07
C ILE A 133 -3.00 2.47 -2.27
N VAL A 134 -2.89 2.51 -0.95
CA VAL A 134 -4.00 2.38 -0.02
C VAL A 134 -4.28 3.76 0.57
N ASP A 135 -5.50 4.25 0.37
CA ASP A 135 -5.91 5.60 0.76
C ASP A 135 -7.29 5.59 1.39
N VAL A 136 -7.45 6.29 2.52
CA VAL A 136 -8.75 6.46 3.17
C VAL A 136 -9.46 7.66 2.58
N LEU A 137 -10.67 7.46 2.08
CA LEU A 137 -11.43 8.53 1.47
C LEU A 137 -12.02 9.48 2.51
N LYS A 138 -12.17 10.76 2.13
CA LYS A 138 -12.73 11.81 3.00
C LYS A 138 -14.05 11.41 3.67
N SER A 139 -14.87 10.61 3.02
CA SER A 139 -16.14 10.13 3.59
C SER A 139 -15.98 9.33 4.89
N VAL A 140 -14.82 8.72 5.09
CA VAL A 140 -14.50 7.92 6.29
C VAL A 140 -14.13 8.81 7.46
N TYR A 141 -13.59 10.01 7.24
CA TYR A 141 -13.28 10.95 8.32
C TYR A 141 -14.52 11.39 9.13
N ASN A 142 -15.70 11.26 8.54
CA ASN A 142 -16.98 11.62 9.18
C ASN A 142 -17.76 10.39 9.64
N ARG A 143 -17.19 9.18 9.54
CA ARG A 143 -17.82 7.92 9.88
C ARG A 143 -16.93 7.11 10.83
N THR A 144 -17.48 6.03 11.37
CA THR A 144 -16.66 5.04 12.09
C THR A 144 -15.59 4.49 11.16
N THR A 145 -14.35 4.52 11.62
CA THR A 145 -13.21 3.90 10.90
C THR A 145 -13.56 2.45 10.58
N PRO A 146 -13.24 1.95 9.36
CA PRO A 146 -13.50 0.55 9.02
C PRO A 146 -12.84 -0.37 10.04
N LEU A 147 -13.55 -1.42 10.44
CA LEU A 147 -12.97 -2.41 11.33
C LEU A 147 -11.92 -3.23 10.57
N PRO A 148 -10.69 -3.33 11.08
CA PRO A 148 -9.64 -4.11 10.42
C PRO A 148 -10.08 -5.54 10.09
N GLU A 149 -10.84 -6.15 10.98
CA GLU A 149 -11.36 -7.51 10.83
C GLU A 149 -12.30 -7.64 9.62
N ALA A 150 -13.17 -6.65 9.39
CA ALA A 150 -14.09 -6.67 8.25
C ALA A 150 -13.34 -6.54 6.93
N VAL A 151 -12.33 -5.68 6.87
CA VAL A 151 -11.46 -5.55 5.69
C VAL A 151 -10.68 -6.84 5.47
N TYR A 152 -10.16 -7.44 6.52
CA TYR A 152 -9.45 -8.71 6.47
C TYR A 152 -10.31 -9.84 5.91
N GLU A 153 -11.53 -10.02 6.43
CA GLU A 153 -12.46 -11.05 5.95
C GLU A 153 -12.81 -10.85 4.47
N TYR A 154 -12.95 -9.61 4.04
CA TYR A 154 -13.17 -9.31 2.64
C TYR A 154 -11.94 -9.68 1.79
N MET A 155 -10.73 -9.27 2.18
CA MET A 155 -9.49 -9.62 1.48
C MET A 155 -9.24 -11.13 1.45
N ARG A 156 -9.62 -11.86 2.52
CA ARG A 156 -9.59 -13.32 2.53
C ARG A 156 -10.53 -13.94 1.49
N LYS A 157 -11.72 -13.39 1.31
CA LYS A 157 -12.66 -13.84 0.28
C LYS A 157 -12.15 -13.57 -1.13
N LEU A 158 -11.42 -12.47 -1.36
CA LEU A 158 -10.84 -12.15 -2.67
C LEU A 158 -9.89 -13.25 -3.16
N ARG A 159 -9.15 -13.91 -2.26
CA ARG A 159 -8.22 -14.99 -2.62
C ARG A 159 -8.90 -16.17 -3.30
N SER A 160 -10.16 -16.44 -2.98
CA SER A 160 -10.93 -17.50 -3.59
C SER A 160 -11.70 -17.09 -4.86
N ARG A 161 -11.75 -15.79 -5.17
CA ARG A 161 -12.47 -15.31 -6.35
C ARG A 161 -11.76 -15.72 -7.64
N PRO A 162 -12.51 -16.17 -8.65
CA PRO A 162 -11.96 -16.37 -9.98
C PRO A 162 -11.61 -15.00 -10.59
N PHE A 163 -10.37 -14.82 -10.98
CA PHE A 163 -9.91 -13.75 -11.86
C PHE A 163 -8.97 -14.36 -12.89
N MET A 164 -8.54 -13.59 -13.89
CA MET A 164 -7.64 -14.11 -14.94
C MET A 164 -6.24 -14.36 -14.38
N ARG A 165 -6.10 -15.45 -13.64
CA ARG A 165 -4.83 -15.95 -13.11
C ARG A 165 -4.39 -17.21 -13.84
N ILE A 166 -3.08 -17.39 -13.99
CA ILE A 166 -2.48 -18.59 -14.56
C ILE A 166 -2.41 -19.69 -13.49
N GLY A 167 -2.19 -19.31 -12.24
CA GLY A 167 -2.11 -20.22 -11.09
C GLY A 167 -1.95 -19.48 -9.77
N ALA A 168 -1.76 -20.24 -8.71
CA ALA A 168 -1.40 -19.73 -7.38
C ALA A 168 -0.51 -20.78 -6.69
N PHE A 169 0.35 -20.32 -5.79
CA PHE A 169 1.15 -21.19 -4.91
C PHE A 169 1.37 -20.49 -3.57
N SER A 170 1.73 -21.25 -2.56
CA SER A 170 2.07 -20.71 -1.23
C SER A 170 3.54 -20.94 -0.92
N GLU A 171 4.21 -19.93 -0.41
CA GLU A 171 5.58 -20.00 0.09
C GLU A 171 5.66 -19.24 1.42
N ASP A 172 6.18 -19.91 2.47
CA ASP A 172 6.32 -19.34 3.81
C ASP A 172 5.03 -18.69 4.38
N GLY A 173 3.87 -19.30 4.07
CA GLY A 173 2.56 -18.82 4.53
C GLY A 173 1.98 -17.65 3.72
N VAL A 174 2.69 -17.18 2.69
CA VAL A 174 2.22 -16.15 1.76
C VAL A 174 1.67 -16.82 0.50
N GLU A 175 0.47 -16.43 0.08
CA GLU A 175 -0.13 -16.89 -1.17
C GLU A 175 0.25 -15.92 -2.30
N TYR A 176 0.85 -16.47 -3.34
CA TYR A 176 1.23 -15.77 -4.57
C TYR A 176 0.31 -16.16 -5.72
N PHE A 177 -0.12 -15.17 -6.48
CA PHE A 177 -0.91 -15.35 -7.69
C PHE A 177 0.00 -15.22 -8.92
N HIS A 178 -0.06 -16.22 -9.79
CA HIS A 178 0.60 -16.18 -11.09
C HIS A 178 -0.37 -15.60 -12.13
N THR A 179 -0.06 -14.44 -12.67
CA THR A 179 -0.90 -13.69 -13.61
C THR A 179 -0.03 -12.81 -14.50
N THR A 180 -0.61 -11.88 -15.25
CA THR A 180 0.13 -10.83 -15.95
C THR A 180 -0.05 -9.49 -15.23
N LEU A 181 0.88 -8.56 -15.41
CA LEU A 181 0.78 -7.23 -14.83
C LEU A 181 -0.56 -6.55 -15.22
N GLN A 182 -0.95 -6.65 -16.50
CA GLN A 182 -2.21 -6.11 -17.01
C GLN A 182 -3.43 -6.69 -16.31
N ASN A 183 -3.49 -8.03 -16.19
CA ASN A 183 -4.63 -8.69 -15.54
C ASN A 183 -4.71 -8.34 -14.06
N TRP A 184 -3.57 -8.24 -13.37
CA TRP A 184 -3.54 -7.84 -11.97
C TRP A 184 -4.01 -6.41 -11.76
N LYS A 185 -3.49 -5.47 -12.57
CA LYS A 185 -3.94 -4.06 -12.54
C LYS A 185 -5.45 -3.95 -12.77
N ARG A 186 -5.96 -4.64 -13.80
CA ARG A 186 -7.38 -4.64 -14.09
C ARG A 186 -8.20 -5.19 -12.92
N TYR A 187 -7.82 -6.34 -12.39
CA TYR A 187 -8.52 -6.95 -11.26
C TYR A 187 -8.55 -6.01 -10.04
N MET A 188 -7.40 -5.47 -9.65
CA MET A 188 -7.32 -4.57 -8.50
C MET A 188 -8.06 -3.26 -8.72
N ASN A 189 -7.91 -2.64 -9.87
CA ASN A 189 -8.41 -1.28 -10.09
C ASN A 189 -9.86 -1.22 -10.54
N GLU A 190 -10.34 -2.22 -11.29
CA GLU A 190 -11.69 -2.21 -11.87
C GLU A 190 -12.68 -3.07 -11.07
N GLU A 191 -12.22 -4.07 -10.32
CA GLU A 191 -13.09 -4.97 -9.56
C GLU A 191 -12.94 -4.74 -8.04
N VAL A 192 -11.73 -4.85 -7.50
CA VAL A 192 -11.50 -4.78 -6.04
C VAL A 192 -11.66 -3.35 -5.50
N ASN A 193 -11.05 -2.37 -6.16
CA ASN A 193 -11.06 -0.98 -5.68
C ASN A 193 -12.47 -0.39 -5.54
N PRO A 194 -13.40 -0.53 -6.52
CA PRO A 194 -14.76 -0.02 -6.36
C PRO A 194 -15.51 -0.66 -5.17
N GLU A 195 -15.34 -1.97 -4.96
CA GLU A 195 -15.96 -2.66 -3.82
C GLU A 195 -15.37 -2.20 -2.49
N MET A 196 -14.06 -2.01 -2.39
CA MET A 196 -13.40 -1.50 -1.19
C MET A 196 -13.85 -0.08 -0.84
N ILE A 197 -14.05 0.76 -1.86
CA ILE A 197 -14.59 2.11 -1.68
C ILE A 197 -16.02 2.06 -1.15
N ASP A 198 -16.87 1.24 -1.74
CA ASP A 198 -18.28 1.14 -1.37
C ASP A 198 -18.46 0.55 0.04
N LEU A 199 -17.78 -0.54 0.34
CA LEU A 199 -17.91 -1.24 1.60
C LEU A 199 -17.23 -0.52 2.78
N PHE A 200 -16.02 0.02 2.55
CA PHE A 200 -15.15 0.49 3.63
C PHE A 200 -14.72 1.95 3.51
N GLY A 201 -14.95 2.61 2.37
CA GLY A 201 -14.43 3.94 2.11
C GLY A 201 -12.89 3.97 1.98
N VAL A 202 -12.29 2.85 1.61
CA VAL A 202 -10.85 2.70 1.39
C VAL A 202 -10.61 2.46 -0.09
N SER A 203 -9.75 3.26 -0.70
CA SER A 203 -9.25 3.00 -2.04
C SER A 203 -8.03 2.11 -1.98
N ILE A 204 -7.97 1.12 -2.85
CA ILE A 204 -6.79 0.28 -3.06
C ILE A 204 -6.57 0.11 -4.56
N GLN A 205 -5.50 0.70 -5.08
CA GLN A 205 -5.16 0.65 -6.49
C GLN A 205 -3.75 0.12 -6.70
N TYR A 206 -3.53 -0.59 -7.80
CA TYR A 206 -2.23 -1.16 -8.15
C TYR A 206 -1.66 -0.50 -9.40
N TYR A 207 -0.38 -0.17 -9.36
CA TYR A 207 0.38 0.48 -10.42
C TYR A 207 1.67 -0.28 -10.69
N GLY A 208 2.04 -0.42 -11.96
CA GLY A 208 3.39 -0.84 -12.34
C GLY A 208 4.40 0.30 -12.11
N TYR A 209 5.68 -0.04 -11.92
CA TYR A 209 6.72 0.98 -11.73
C TYR A 209 6.98 1.86 -12.94
N ASP A 210 6.62 1.39 -14.14
CA ASP A 210 6.79 2.13 -15.39
C ASP A 210 5.51 2.88 -15.80
N ASP A 211 4.44 2.81 -15.00
CA ASP A 211 3.23 3.61 -15.18
C ASP A 211 3.48 5.09 -14.85
N ASP A 212 2.61 5.95 -15.38
CA ASP A 212 2.57 7.35 -14.95
C ASP A 212 2.21 7.42 -13.45
N PRO A 213 3.03 8.08 -12.60
CA PRO A 213 2.80 8.09 -11.17
C PRO A 213 1.42 8.61 -10.81
N PRO A 214 0.68 7.94 -9.89
CA PRO A 214 -0.66 8.34 -9.53
C PRO A 214 -0.69 9.58 -8.63
N ASN A 215 -1.89 10.12 -8.48
CA ASN A 215 -2.15 11.12 -7.46
C ASN A 215 -2.45 10.43 -6.13
N VAL A 216 -1.89 10.98 -5.06
CA VAL A 216 -2.25 10.67 -3.67
C VAL A 216 -2.94 11.88 -3.04
N THR A 217 -3.74 11.66 -2.01
CA THR A 217 -4.44 12.72 -1.32
C THR A 217 -4.15 12.67 0.18
N ILE A 218 -3.67 13.78 0.73
CA ILE A 218 -3.56 13.97 2.17
C ILE A 218 -4.47 15.09 2.64
N TYR A 219 -4.86 15.05 3.90
CA TYR A 219 -5.72 16.03 4.54
C TYR A 219 -4.95 16.69 5.69
N ARG A 220 -4.76 17.98 5.63
CA ARG A 220 -4.14 18.81 6.67
C ARG A 220 -5.21 19.39 7.59
N GLY A 221 -4.83 19.67 8.85
CA GLY A 221 -5.74 20.20 9.84
C GLY A 221 -6.55 19.14 10.60
N ILE A 222 -6.07 17.89 10.59
CA ILE A 222 -6.61 16.81 11.42
C ILE A 222 -6.00 16.94 12.82
N ASP A 223 -6.83 17.27 13.81
CA ASP A 223 -6.40 17.24 15.21
C ASP A 223 -6.37 15.77 15.67
N VAL A 224 -5.20 15.27 16.01
CA VAL A 224 -5.03 13.97 16.67
C VAL A 224 -5.23 14.18 18.17
N VAL A 225 -6.34 13.67 18.71
CA VAL A 225 -6.64 13.70 20.15
C VAL A 225 -6.11 12.43 20.82
#